data_bb16988b6fbfee18c3317fe8f41b2e33
#
_entry.id   bb16988b6fbfee18c3317fe8f41b2e33
#
_cell.length_a   1.000
_cell.length_b   1.000
_cell.length_c   1.000
_cell.angle_alpha   90.00
_cell.angle_beta   90.00
_cell.angle_gamma   90.00
#
_symmetry.space_group_name_H-M   'P 1'
#
loop_
_entity.id
_entity.type
_entity.pdbx_description
1 polymer ?
#
loop_
_entity_poly.entity_id
_entity_poly.type
_entity_poly.pdbx_seq_one_letter_code
_entity_poly.pdbx_strand_id
1 'polypeptide(L)'
;MKIGFIKDVDGYRAPVHPESIDKYTADIHLEKGLFDYLNYSEPKNVKTISKLNELDIVACVENIQHKVVKNLKEGAVLIGIFDFDKINEIKNLRPDIKVFSFFKLPRISRAQNLDALSSQANLLGYASVLRAAKETSDVVPMMTTAAGNIQPSKVLILGVGVAGLQAIATAKRLGARVWAFDIRKEAKDQVESLGAKFVEASTEAQDSVYAQEVSDEENQKIQEALKKQVIESDIVLTFAQIPGKKAPVLIEKSTVENMKENSVIIDLAAGTGGNCEGTE
;
A
#
# COMPACT_ATOMS: atom_id res chain seq x y z
N MET A 1 14.68 -23.26 20.93
CA MET A 1 13.62 -22.80 20.00
C MET A 1 14.26 -22.50 18.66
N LYS A 2 13.77 -23.12 17.58
CA LYS A 2 14.26 -22.93 16.22
C LYS A 2 13.29 -22.03 15.45
N ILE A 3 13.80 -20.94 14.87
CA ILE A 3 13.02 -19.99 14.08
C ILE A 3 13.50 -20.07 12.63
N GLY A 4 12.58 -20.31 11.70
CA GLY A 4 12.85 -20.32 10.26
C GLY A 4 12.28 -19.08 9.57
N PHE A 5 13.09 -18.42 8.75
CA PHE A 5 12.66 -17.37 7.84
C PHE A 5 12.65 -17.92 6.41
N ILE A 6 11.50 -17.85 5.76
CA ILE A 6 11.29 -18.38 4.42
C ILE A 6 10.91 -17.30 3.42
N LYS A 7 11.20 -17.55 2.15
CA LYS A 7 10.86 -16.66 1.05
C LYS A 7 9.36 -16.60 0.82
N ASP A 8 8.88 -15.47 0.36
CA ASP A 8 7.62 -15.40 -0.36
C ASP A 8 7.71 -16.16 -1.68
N VAL A 9 6.57 -16.56 -2.21
CA VAL A 9 6.49 -17.29 -3.50
C VAL A 9 7.11 -16.49 -4.64
N ASP A 10 6.91 -15.17 -4.63
CA ASP A 10 7.47 -14.23 -5.60
C ASP A 10 8.96 -13.90 -5.35
N GLY A 11 9.46 -14.16 -4.14
CA GLY A 11 10.87 -13.95 -3.78
C GLY A 11 11.32 -12.50 -3.62
N TYR A 12 10.43 -11.53 -3.77
CA TYR A 12 10.80 -10.09 -3.77
C TYR A 12 10.96 -9.48 -2.38
N ARG A 13 10.48 -10.14 -1.33
CA ARG A 13 10.52 -9.64 0.05
C ARG A 13 11.06 -10.70 0.99
N ALA A 14 11.79 -10.24 2.01
CA ALA A 14 12.25 -11.09 3.10
C ALA A 14 11.53 -10.72 4.41
N PRO A 15 11.15 -11.69 5.24
CA PRO A 15 10.47 -11.45 6.52
C PRO A 15 11.40 -10.93 7.62
N VAL A 16 12.69 -10.83 7.35
CA VAL A 16 13.72 -10.34 8.29
C VAL A 16 14.80 -9.57 7.54
N HIS A 17 15.29 -8.50 8.13
CA HIS A 17 16.48 -7.81 7.64
C HIS A 17 17.76 -8.49 8.17
N PRO A 18 18.82 -8.68 7.36
CA PRO A 18 20.04 -9.37 7.79
C PRO A 18 20.64 -8.83 9.07
N GLU A 19 20.73 -7.49 9.23
CA GLU A 19 21.26 -6.82 10.42
C GLU A 19 20.40 -7.03 11.69
N SER A 20 19.17 -7.50 11.54
CA SER A 20 18.27 -7.75 12.68
C SER A 20 18.45 -9.16 13.23
N ILE A 21 19.14 -10.05 12.54
CA ILE A 21 19.27 -11.46 12.92
C ILE A 21 20.02 -11.62 14.23
N ASP A 22 21.06 -10.86 14.45
CA ASP A 22 21.87 -10.92 15.69
C ASP A 22 21.11 -10.46 16.94
N LYS A 23 19.93 -9.86 16.76
CA LYS A 23 19.05 -9.46 17.89
C LYS A 23 18.25 -10.63 18.47
N TYR A 24 18.18 -11.75 17.74
CA TYR A 24 17.45 -12.93 18.20
C TYR A 24 18.32 -13.83 19.05
N THR A 25 17.80 -14.27 20.19
CA THR A 25 18.45 -15.24 21.09
C THR A 25 18.12 -16.69 20.77
N ALA A 26 17.44 -16.94 19.64
CA ALA A 26 16.99 -18.25 19.19
C ALA A 26 17.95 -18.85 18.14
N ASP A 27 17.81 -20.15 17.87
CA ASP A 27 18.51 -20.84 16.78
C ASP A 27 17.85 -20.45 15.45
N ILE A 28 18.51 -19.60 14.66
CA ILE A 28 17.98 -19.02 13.44
C ILE A 28 18.34 -19.88 12.22
N HIS A 29 17.34 -20.16 11.42
CA HIS A 29 17.44 -20.90 10.18
C HIS A 29 16.87 -20.07 9.03
N LEU A 30 17.60 -19.97 7.92
CA LEU A 30 17.17 -19.23 6.73
C LEU A 30 16.93 -20.18 5.56
N GLU A 31 15.92 -19.91 4.77
CA GLU A 31 15.79 -20.55 3.47
C GLU A 31 16.95 -20.11 2.56
N LYS A 32 17.55 -21.06 1.85
CA LYS A 32 18.69 -20.77 0.97
C LYS A 32 18.36 -19.68 -0.04
N GLY A 33 19.22 -18.66 -0.10
CA GLY A 33 19.07 -17.51 -0.99
C GLY A 33 17.91 -16.58 -0.61
N LEU A 34 17.53 -16.50 0.68
CA LEU A 34 16.47 -15.61 1.17
C LEU A 34 16.73 -14.14 0.78
N PHE A 35 17.99 -13.74 0.66
CA PHE A 35 18.41 -12.37 0.39
C PHE A 35 18.95 -12.14 -1.03
N ASP A 36 18.98 -13.15 -1.89
CA ASP A 36 19.58 -13.05 -3.24
C ASP A 36 18.98 -11.90 -4.07
N TYR A 37 17.64 -11.76 -4.04
CA TYR A 37 16.95 -10.70 -4.77
C TYR A 37 17.25 -9.29 -4.22
N LEU A 38 17.55 -9.20 -2.94
CA LEU A 38 17.81 -7.92 -2.25
C LEU A 38 19.28 -7.50 -2.30
N ASN A 39 20.14 -8.30 -2.92
CA ASN A 39 21.60 -8.11 -2.97
C ASN A 39 22.27 -7.95 -1.58
N TYR A 40 21.71 -8.57 -0.55
CA TYR A 40 22.33 -8.68 0.76
C TYR A 40 23.12 -9.98 0.89
N SER A 41 24.25 -9.89 1.57
CA SER A 41 25.02 -11.08 1.95
C SER A 41 24.26 -11.86 3.04
N GLU A 42 24.30 -13.20 2.96
CA GLU A 42 23.76 -14.04 4.04
C GLU A 42 24.58 -13.81 5.33
N PRO A 43 23.92 -13.66 6.49
CA PRO A 43 24.60 -13.52 7.78
C PRO A 43 25.43 -14.76 8.11
N LYS A 44 26.62 -14.59 8.72
CA LYS A 44 27.56 -15.69 8.97
C LYS A 44 27.11 -16.68 10.06
N ASN A 45 26.27 -16.26 10.99
CA ASN A 45 25.89 -17.03 12.20
C ASN A 45 24.53 -17.69 12.09
N VAL A 46 24.09 -18.06 10.89
CA VAL A 46 22.79 -18.68 10.64
C VAL A 46 22.93 -20.05 10.04
N LYS A 47 21.93 -20.89 10.22
CA LYS A 47 21.84 -22.21 9.58
C LYS A 47 20.91 -22.13 8.38
N THR A 48 21.19 -22.95 7.37
CA THR A 48 20.23 -23.14 6.26
C THR A 48 19.12 -24.09 6.72
N ILE A 49 17.87 -23.80 6.36
CA ILE A 49 16.75 -24.71 6.63
C ILE A 49 16.98 -26.02 5.88
N SER A 50 17.12 -27.09 6.62
CA SER A 50 17.22 -28.47 6.08
C SER A 50 15.86 -29.17 6.10
N LYS A 51 15.07 -28.96 7.18
CA LYS A 51 13.76 -29.58 7.38
C LYS A 51 12.81 -28.61 8.03
N LEU A 52 11.65 -28.42 7.43
CA LEU A 52 10.58 -27.54 7.96
C LEU A 52 9.94 -28.07 9.24
N ASN A 53 9.82 -29.38 9.36
CA ASN A 53 9.21 -30.05 10.52
C ASN A 53 10.07 -30.04 11.80
N GLU A 54 11.24 -29.41 11.77
CA GLU A 54 12.05 -29.18 12.96
C GLU A 54 11.92 -27.77 13.52
N LEU A 55 11.23 -26.88 12.80
CA LEU A 55 11.12 -25.47 13.17
C LEU A 55 9.92 -25.25 14.10
N ASP A 56 10.14 -24.54 15.20
CA ASP A 56 9.11 -24.19 16.17
C ASP A 56 8.28 -22.98 15.70
N ILE A 57 8.97 -22.02 15.05
CA ILE A 57 8.37 -20.82 14.48
C ILE A 57 8.84 -20.70 13.03
N VAL A 58 7.92 -20.37 12.14
CA VAL A 58 8.23 -20.04 10.74
C VAL A 58 7.66 -18.68 10.43
N ALA A 59 8.46 -17.80 9.84
CA ALA A 59 8.05 -16.48 9.39
C ALA A 59 8.23 -16.33 7.88
N CYS A 60 7.22 -15.78 7.22
CA CYS A 60 7.26 -15.33 5.83
C CYS A 60 6.58 -13.96 5.74
N VAL A 61 6.57 -13.33 4.57
CA VAL A 61 5.88 -12.04 4.44
C VAL A 61 4.39 -12.28 4.22
N GLU A 62 3.98 -12.81 3.09
CA GLU A 62 2.55 -12.90 2.72
C GLU A 62 2.22 -14.21 2.00
N ASN A 63 2.99 -14.55 0.97
CA ASN A 63 2.71 -15.66 0.08
C ASN A 63 3.48 -16.93 0.47
N ILE A 64 2.81 -17.88 1.11
CA ILE A 64 3.37 -19.17 1.49
C ILE A 64 2.77 -20.32 0.66
N GLN A 65 3.62 -21.23 0.20
CA GLN A 65 3.18 -22.38 -0.57
C GLN A 65 2.49 -23.42 0.33
N HIS A 66 1.43 -24.05 -0.17
CA HIS A 66 0.72 -25.13 0.54
C HIS A 66 1.64 -26.27 0.99
N LYS A 67 2.61 -26.63 0.13
CA LYS A 67 3.59 -27.68 0.48
C LYS A 67 4.43 -27.33 1.70
N VAL A 68 4.75 -26.04 1.89
CA VAL A 68 5.49 -25.57 3.06
C VAL A 68 4.63 -25.72 4.30
N VAL A 69 3.37 -25.23 4.25
CA VAL A 69 2.41 -25.33 5.36
C VAL A 69 2.20 -26.78 5.78
N LYS A 70 2.03 -27.71 4.82
CA LYS A 70 1.84 -29.14 5.11
C LYS A 70 3.02 -29.79 5.80
N ASN A 71 4.24 -29.30 5.58
CA ASN A 71 5.47 -29.84 6.12
C ASN A 71 5.96 -29.15 7.40
N LEU A 72 5.19 -28.23 7.99
CA LEU A 72 5.54 -27.62 9.26
C LEU A 72 5.45 -28.63 10.41
N LYS A 73 6.21 -28.37 11.47
CA LYS A 73 6.16 -29.14 12.72
C LYS A 73 4.74 -29.10 13.29
N GLU A 74 4.29 -30.17 13.91
CA GLU A 74 3.04 -30.22 14.66
C GLU A 74 3.04 -29.15 15.76
N GLY A 75 1.96 -28.36 15.84
CA GLY A 75 1.84 -27.25 16.79
C GLY A 75 2.74 -26.05 16.53
N ALA A 76 3.43 -25.98 15.37
CA ALA A 76 4.29 -24.84 15.01
C ALA A 76 3.52 -23.53 14.96
N VAL A 77 4.28 -22.44 15.11
CA VAL A 77 3.78 -21.07 14.94
C VAL A 77 4.16 -20.57 13.55
N LEU A 78 3.18 -20.08 12.78
CA LEU A 78 3.38 -19.42 11.51
C LEU A 78 3.08 -17.93 11.65
N ILE A 79 4.02 -17.07 11.25
CA ILE A 79 3.92 -15.60 11.36
C ILE A 79 4.04 -14.98 9.97
N GLY A 80 3.15 -14.00 9.65
CA GLY A 80 3.19 -13.27 8.39
C GLY A 80 2.14 -12.17 8.29
N ILE A 81 1.96 -11.64 7.08
CA ILE A 81 0.91 -10.68 6.74
C ILE A 81 -0.16 -11.45 5.96
N PHE A 82 -1.00 -12.20 6.66
CA PHE A 82 -2.04 -13.02 6.04
C PHE A 82 -3.40 -12.34 6.22
N ASP A 83 -4.14 -12.16 5.16
CA ASP A 83 -5.54 -11.74 5.20
C ASP A 83 -6.45 -12.85 5.78
N PHE A 84 -7.75 -12.56 5.87
CA PHE A 84 -8.71 -13.51 6.46
C PHE A 84 -8.84 -14.78 5.64
N ASP A 85 -8.81 -14.68 4.31
CA ASP A 85 -8.99 -15.83 3.41
C ASP A 85 -7.76 -16.72 3.48
N LYS A 86 -6.56 -16.14 3.46
CA LYS A 86 -5.31 -16.88 3.62
C LYS A 86 -5.19 -17.57 4.99
N ILE A 87 -5.63 -16.91 6.06
CA ILE A 87 -5.66 -17.53 7.39
C ILE A 87 -6.60 -18.75 7.40
N ASN A 88 -7.79 -18.62 6.80
CA ASN A 88 -8.75 -19.72 6.73
C ASN A 88 -8.22 -20.88 5.88
N GLU A 89 -7.60 -20.59 4.75
CA GLU A 89 -6.93 -21.57 3.90
C GLU A 89 -5.86 -22.37 4.68
N ILE A 90 -4.96 -21.65 5.38
CA ILE A 90 -3.90 -22.25 6.18
C ILE A 90 -4.49 -23.15 7.29
N LYS A 91 -5.52 -22.67 7.98
CA LYS A 91 -6.18 -23.42 9.05
C LYS A 91 -6.93 -24.66 8.55
N ASN A 92 -7.49 -24.60 7.35
CA ASN A 92 -8.12 -25.77 6.72
C ASN A 92 -7.08 -26.85 6.34
N LEU A 93 -5.87 -26.43 5.94
CA LEU A 93 -4.77 -27.35 5.64
C LEU A 93 -4.15 -27.97 6.89
N ARG A 94 -3.98 -27.19 7.96
CA ARG A 94 -3.29 -27.56 9.20
C ARG A 94 -3.94 -26.87 10.40
N PRO A 95 -5.01 -27.45 10.95
CA PRO A 95 -5.73 -26.87 12.10
C PRO A 95 -4.90 -26.87 13.41
N ASP A 96 -3.86 -27.68 13.47
CA ASP A 96 -2.96 -27.82 14.62
C ASP A 96 -1.97 -26.65 14.78
N ILE A 97 -1.61 -25.96 13.70
CA ILE A 97 -0.65 -24.84 13.77
C ILE A 97 -1.29 -23.54 14.27
N LYS A 98 -0.49 -22.70 14.92
CA LYS A 98 -0.91 -21.38 15.37
C LYS A 98 -0.51 -20.34 14.33
N VAL A 99 -1.48 -19.56 13.81
CA VAL A 99 -1.24 -18.51 12.83
C VAL A 99 -1.33 -17.15 13.51
N PHE A 100 -0.23 -16.40 13.46
CA PHE A 100 -0.18 -15.00 13.86
C PHE A 100 -0.04 -14.13 12.62
N SER A 101 -1.01 -13.25 12.39
CA SER A 101 -0.97 -12.34 11.26
C SER A 101 -0.95 -10.90 11.70
N PHE A 102 0.00 -10.13 11.15
CA PHE A 102 0.03 -8.68 11.30
C PHE A 102 -1.20 -7.98 10.69
N PHE A 103 -1.91 -8.65 9.77
CA PHE A 103 -3.18 -8.16 9.24
C PHE A 103 -4.27 -8.01 10.32
N LYS A 104 -4.22 -8.87 11.36
CA LYS A 104 -5.13 -8.85 12.50
C LYS A 104 -4.68 -7.98 13.67
N LEU A 105 -3.55 -7.29 13.52
CA LEU A 105 -3.05 -6.43 14.58
C LEU A 105 -4.04 -5.29 14.86
N PRO A 106 -4.48 -5.09 16.12
CA PRO A 106 -5.41 -4.02 16.43
C PRO A 106 -4.75 -2.65 16.21
N ARG A 107 -5.50 -1.70 15.64
CA ARG A 107 -5.04 -0.32 15.37
C ARG A 107 -5.12 0.52 16.65
N ILE A 108 -4.22 0.25 17.59
CA ILE A 108 -4.09 0.96 18.87
C ILE A 108 -2.66 1.46 19.03
N SER A 109 -2.44 2.50 19.82
CA SER A 109 -1.13 3.14 20.00
C SER A 109 -0.03 2.17 20.43
N ARG A 110 -0.33 1.19 21.31
CA ARG A 110 0.64 0.18 21.76
C ARG A 110 1.12 -0.76 20.64
N ALA A 111 0.31 -0.93 19.59
CA ALA A 111 0.62 -1.83 18.48
C ALA A 111 1.29 -1.12 17.29
N GLN A 112 1.41 0.22 17.30
CA GLN A 112 1.95 0.99 16.17
C GLN A 112 3.36 0.53 15.76
N ASN A 113 4.21 0.19 16.72
CA ASN A 113 5.57 -0.30 16.44
C ASN A 113 5.62 -1.67 15.75
N LEU A 114 4.50 -2.39 15.75
CA LEU A 114 4.32 -3.70 15.13
C LEU A 114 3.50 -3.62 13.84
N ASP A 115 3.06 -2.41 13.44
CA ASP A 115 2.19 -2.23 12.26
C ASP A 115 2.99 -2.33 10.96
N ALA A 116 3.24 -3.57 10.56
CA ALA A 116 3.91 -3.90 9.30
C ALA A 116 3.09 -3.44 8.08
N LEU A 117 1.75 -3.41 8.17
CA LEU A 117 0.89 -2.94 7.07
C LEU A 117 1.09 -1.46 6.80
N SER A 118 1.12 -0.62 7.83
CA SER A 118 1.40 0.82 7.67
C SER A 118 2.81 1.07 7.12
N SER A 119 3.80 0.29 7.54
CA SER A 119 5.16 0.38 6.99
C SER A 119 5.19 0.05 5.49
N GLN A 120 4.51 -1.01 5.07
CA GLN A 120 4.40 -1.38 3.65
C GLN A 120 3.58 -0.36 2.85
N ALA A 121 2.47 0.14 3.41
CA ALA A 121 1.66 1.17 2.78
C ALA A 121 2.45 2.48 2.55
N ASN A 122 3.31 2.84 3.49
CA ASN A 122 4.19 4.00 3.36
C ASN A 122 5.16 3.83 2.18
N LEU A 123 5.83 2.68 2.08
CA LEU A 123 6.71 2.35 0.95
C LEU A 123 5.95 2.31 -0.39
N LEU A 124 4.72 1.77 -0.39
CA LEU A 124 3.86 1.75 -1.56
C LEU A 124 3.56 3.17 -2.06
N GLY A 125 3.18 4.07 -1.16
CA GLY A 125 2.94 5.48 -1.49
C GLY A 125 4.17 6.17 -2.09
N TYR A 126 5.35 5.91 -1.56
CA TYR A 126 6.60 6.41 -2.12
C TYR A 126 6.88 5.84 -3.52
N ALA A 127 6.85 4.52 -3.65
CA ALA A 127 7.18 3.82 -4.89
C ALA A 127 6.22 4.15 -6.04
N SER A 128 4.93 4.34 -5.74
CA SER A 128 3.91 4.67 -6.75
C SER A 128 4.17 6.02 -7.40
N VAL A 129 4.61 7.02 -6.64
CA VAL A 129 4.95 8.35 -7.19
C VAL A 129 6.19 8.26 -8.08
N LEU A 130 7.21 7.52 -7.67
CA LEU A 130 8.42 7.33 -8.50
C LEU A 130 8.08 6.57 -9.78
N ARG A 131 7.21 5.56 -9.71
CA ARG A 131 6.73 4.84 -10.88
C ARG A 131 5.98 5.76 -11.83
N ALA A 132 5.04 6.56 -11.32
CA ALA A 132 4.29 7.51 -12.13
C ALA A 132 5.22 8.55 -12.78
N ALA A 133 6.20 9.07 -12.04
CA ALA A 133 7.19 10.01 -12.55
C ALA A 133 8.08 9.42 -13.66
N LYS A 134 8.26 8.10 -13.67
CA LYS A 134 8.98 7.38 -14.73
C LYS A 134 8.13 7.17 -15.98
N GLU A 135 6.82 6.89 -15.77
CA GLU A 135 5.90 6.58 -16.89
C GLU A 135 5.35 7.83 -17.59
N THR A 136 5.27 8.96 -16.89
CA THR A 136 4.82 10.20 -17.52
C THR A 136 5.82 10.73 -18.53
N SER A 137 5.33 11.28 -19.63
CA SER A 137 6.15 12.05 -20.59
C SER A 137 6.35 13.50 -20.14
N ASP A 138 5.62 13.95 -19.12
CA ASP A 138 5.69 15.31 -18.59
C ASP A 138 6.77 15.43 -17.50
N VAL A 139 7.21 16.70 -17.28
CA VAL A 139 8.18 17.01 -16.22
C VAL A 139 7.44 17.21 -14.89
N VAL A 140 7.82 16.46 -13.88
CA VAL A 140 7.15 16.56 -12.56
C VAL A 140 7.37 17.92 -11.89
N PRO A 141 8.62 18.45 -11.74
CA PRO A 141 8.85 19.78 -11.15
C PRO A 141 8.65 20.92 -12.15
N MET A 142 8.50 22.11 -11.66
CA MET A 142 8.67 23.29 -12.50
C MET A 142 10.13 23.40 -12.95
N MET A 143 10.33 23.64 -14.24
CA MET A 143 11.67 23.92 -14.78
C MET A 143 11.69 25.29 -15.46
N THR A 144 12.73 26.06 -15.19
CA THR A 144 12.94 27.39 -15.75
C THR A 144 14.24 27.43 -16.56
N THR A 145 14.16 27.85 -17.80
CA THR A 145 15.32 28.04 -18.69
C THR A 145 15.26 29.41 -19.30
N ALA A 146 16.31 29.82 -19.97
CA ALA A 146 16.31 31.08 -20.76
C ALA A 146 15.25 31.09 -21.88
N ALA A 147 14.81 29.93 -22.33
CA ALA A 147 13.77 29.77 -23.36
C ALA A 147 12.34 29.80 -22.81
N GLY A 148 12.16 29.76 -21.50
CA GLY A 148 10.83 29.76 -20.83
C GLY A 148 10.69 28.80 -19.68
N ASN A 149 9.45 28.65 -19.19
CA ASN A 149 9.10 27.85 -18.05
C ASN A 149 8.25 26.65 -18.48
N ILE A 150 8.62 25.45 -17.97
CA ILE A 150 7.77 24.27 -18.02
C ILE A 150 6.99 24.21 -16.69
N GLN A 151 5.67 24.13 -16.80
CA GLN A 151 4.81 24.04 -15.60
C GLN A 151 4.95 22.67 -14.93
N PRO A 152 4.86 22.61 -13.60
CA PRO A 152 4.92 21.34 -12.88
C PRO A 152 3.66 20.51 -13.13
N SER A 153 3.83 19.18 -13.18
CA SER A 153 2.74 18.23 -13.35
C SER A 153 1.68 18.38 -12.25
N LYS A 154 0.41 18.22 -12.63
CA LYS A 154 -0.72 18.12 -11.72
C LYS A 154 -0.89 16.65 -11.31
N VAL A 155 -0.73 16.36 -10.03
CA VAL A 155 -0.88 15.02 -9.44
C VAL A 155 -2.13 14.99 -8.58
N LEU A 156 -3.01 14.03 -8.84
CA LEU A 156 -4.20 13.75 -8.04
C LEU A 156 -4.02 12.47 -7.25
N ILE A 157 -4.29 12.51 -5.96
CA ILE A 157 -4.24 11.36 -5.05
C ILE A 157 -5.66 11.03 -4.57
N LEU A 158 -6.14 9.82 -4.83
CA LEU A 158 -7.45 9.33 -4.39
C LEU A 158 -7.29 8.32 -3.26
N GLY A 159 -7.79 8.67 -2.09
CA GLY A 159 -7.61 7.92 -0.84
C GLY A 159 -6.40 8.41 -0.05
N VAL A 160 -6.66 9.08 1.06
CA VAL A 160 -5.67 9.72 1.93
C VAL A 160 -5.46 8.90 3.20
N GLY A 161 -5.11 7.61 3.03
CA GLY A 161 -4.57 6.76 4.08
C GLY A 161 -3.05 6.93 4.20
N VAL A 162 -2.37 6.01 4.88
CA VAL A 162 -0.90 6.03 5.05
C VAL A 162 -0.17 6.12 3.70
N ALA A 163 -0.59 5.31 2.72
CA ALA A 163 -0.01 5.33 1.38
C ALA A 163 -0.26 6.66 0.66
N GLY A 164 -1.51 7.15 0.69
CA GLY A 164 -1.88 8.43 0.05
C GLY A 164 -1.15 9.62 0.64
N LEU A 165 -1.05 9.72 1.97
CA LEU A 165 -0.28 10.78 2.64
C LEU A 165 1.20 10.75 2.26
N GLN A 166 1.81 9.56 2.19
CA GLN A 166 3.19 9.43 1.73
C GLN A 166 3.33 9.79 0.25
N ALA A 167 2.37 9.40 -0.59
CA ALA A 167 2.36 9.79 -2.00
C ALA A 167 2.28 11.31 -2.16
N ILE A 168 1.41 12.00 -1.40
CA ILE A 168 1.33 13.46 -1.37
C ILE A 168 2.69 14.05 -1.01
N ALA A 169 3.30 13.60 0.11
CA ALA A 169 4.58 14.10 0.57
C ALA A 169 5.69 13.89 -0.47
N THR A 170 5.71 12.73 -1.13
CA THR A 170 6.70 12.41 -2.16
C THR A 170 6.50 13.26 -3.42
N ALA A 171 5.28 13.36 -3.94
CA ALA A 171 4.97 14.17 -5.12
C ALA A 171 5.28 15.67 -4.88
N LYS A 172 4.99 16.18 -3.68
CA LYS A 172 5.35 17.54 -3.28
C LYS A 172 6.87 17.77 -3.26
N ARG A 173 7.65 16.80 -2.73
CA ARG A 173 9.12 16.86 -2.74
C ARG A 173 9.70 16.82 -4.14
N LEU A 174 9.05 16.12 -5.07
CA LEU A 174 9.42 16.14 -6.50
C LEU A 174 9.00 17.43 -7.21
N GLY A 175 8.31 18.36 -6.55
CA GLY A 175 7.93 19.64 -7.10
C GLY A 175 6.60 19.69 -7.86
N ALA A 176 5.79 18.63 -7.76
CA ALA A 176 4.46 18.57 -8.36
C ALA A 176 3.47 19.53 -7.70
N ARG A 177 2.43 19.90 -8.45
CA ARG A 177 1.19 20.47 -7.90
C ARG A 177 0.28 19.32 -7.51
N VAL A 178 -0.04 19.20 -6.21
CA VAL A 178 -0.76 18.04 -5.70
C VAL A 178 -2.15 18.40 -5.23
N TRP A 179 -3.12 17.61 -5.66
CA TRP A 179 -4.49 17.56 -5.18
C TRP A 179 -4.75 16.20 -4.55
N ALA A 180 -5.64 16.15 -3.58
CA ALA A 180 -6.04 14.89 -2.97
C ALA A 180 -7.52 14.86 -2.63
N PHE A 181 -8.11 13.69 -2.66
CA PHE A 181 -9.49 13.43 -2.30
C PHE A 181 -9.59 12.26 -1.33
N ASP A 182 -10.44 12.40 -0.32
CA ASP A 182 -10.86 11.32 0.59
C ASP A 182 -12.32 11.55 0.99
N ILE A 183 -13.05 10.49 1.24
CA ILE A 183 -14.44 10.59 1.73
C ILE A 183 -14.52 11.13 3.17
N ARG A 184 -13.43 11.03 3.92
CA ARG A 184 -13.32 11.50 5.29
C ARG A 184 -12.93 12.97 5.31
N LYS A 185 -13.79 13.83 5.82
CA LYS A 185 -13.53 15.29 5.91
C LYS A 185 -12.28 15.60 6.77
N GLU A 186 -12.00 14.78 7.77
CA GLU A 186 -10.83 14.91 8.65
C GLU A 186 -9.49 14.74 7.92
N ALA A 187 -9.51 14.13 6.74
CA ALA A 187 -8.31 14.00 5.90
C ALA A 187 -7.84 15.34 5.32
N LYS A 188 -8.73 16.35 5.23
CA LYS A 188 -8.42 17.68 4.67
C LYS A 188 -7.24 18.33 5.39
N ASP A 189 -7.28 18.42 6.71
CA ASP A 189 -6.22 19.05 7.50
C ASP A 189 -4.86 18.37 7.27
N GLN A 190 -4.87 17.04 7.13
CA GLN A 190 -3.66 16.26 6.86
C GLN A 190 -3.09 16.57 5.46
N VAL A 191 -3.96 16.67 4.44
CA VAL A 191 -3.59 17.02 3.06
C VAL A 191 -3.00 18.42 3.00
N GLU A 192 -3.67 19.39 3.61
CA GLU A 192 -3.26 20.80 3.60
C GLU A 192 -1.97 21.02 4.38
N SER A 193 -1.76 20.29 5.48
CA SER A 193 -0.50 20.31 6.24
C SER A 193 0.72 19.84 5.43
N LEU A 194 0.52 18.99 4.43
CA LEU A 194 1.54 18.57 3.47
C LEU A 194 1.70 19.54 2.28
N GLY A 195 0.95 20.64 2.26
CA GLY A 195 0.99 21.65 1.19
C GLY A 195 0.30 21.21 -0.10
N ALA A 196 -0.60 20.24 -0.05
CA ALA A 196 -1.48 19.85 -1.15
C ALA A 196 -2.86 20.51 -1.00
N LYS A 197 -3.65 20.47 -2.07
CA LYS A 197 -5.03 20.97 -2.07
C LYS A 197 -6.01 19.83 -1.90
N PHE A 198 -6.99 20.00 -1.02
CA PHE A 198 -8.07 19.03 -0.90
C PHE A 198 -9.15 19.30 -1.94
N VAL A 199 -9.64 18.26 -2.61
CA VAL A 199 -10.73 18.37 -3.58
C VAL A 199 -12.04 18.34 -2.80
N GLU A 200 -12.76 19.47 -2.83
CA GLU A 200 -14.08 19.62 -2.20
C GLU A 200 -15.13 19.86 -3.28
N ALA A 201 -16.35 19.37 -3.04
CA ALA A 201 -17.51 19.93 -3.73
C ALA A 201 -17.68 21.36 -3.24
N SER A 202 -17.86 22.32 -4.14
CA SER A 202 -18.19 23.70 -3.79
C SER A 202 -19.62 23.74 -3.21
N THR A 203 -19.74 23.43 -1.93
CA THR A 203 -20.95 23.68 -1.16
C THR A 203 -20.68 24.87 -0.25
N GLU A 204 -21.49 25.92 -0.39
CA GLU A 204 -21.52 27.00 0.60
C GLU A 204 -21.74 26.37 1.97
N ALA A 205 -20.84 26.69 2.89
CA ALA A 205 -20.79 26.12 4.22
C ALA A 205 -22.14 26.20 4.93
N GLN A 206 -22.74 25.07 5.21
CA GLN A 206 -23.67 24.94 6.32
C GLN A 206 -22.96 24.15 7.42
N ASP A 207 -22.57 24.87 8.48
CA ASP A 207 -22.11 24.31 9.74
C ASP A 207 -23.22 23.43 10.34
N SER A 208 -23.24 22.14 10.03
CA SER A 208 -24.05 21.18 10.76
C SER A 208 -23.13 20.16 11.46
N VAL A 209 -23.15 20.24 12.78
CA VAL A 209 -22.35 19.44 13.75
C VAL A 209 -22.77 17.96 13.81
N TYR A 210 -23.68 17.50 12.96
CA TYR A 210 -24.15 16.12 12.93
C TYR A 210 -23.81 15.46 11.59
N ALA A 211 -23.20 14.28 11.67
CA ALA A 211 -23.03 13.38 10.53
C ALA A 211 -24.41 12.98 9.99
N GLN A 212 -24.97 13.78 9.09
CA GLN A 212 -26.11 13.39 8.27
C GLN A 212 -25.59 12.60 7.06
N GLU A 213 -26.38 11.61 6.65
CA GLU A 213 -26.19 10.93 5.37
C GLU A 213 -26.05 12.01 4.28
N VAL A 214 -24.94 11.95 3.55
CA VAL A 214 -24.65 12.87 2.45
C VAL A 214 -25.81 12.79 1.47
N SER A 215 -26.46 13.91 1.17
CA SER A 215 -27.61 13.91 0.27
C SER A 215 -27.16 13.47 -1.14
N ASP A 216 -28.08 12.90 -1.93
CA ASP A 216 -27.77 12.48 -3.32
C ASP A 216 -27.24 13.66 -4.14
N GLU A 217 -27.69 14.88 -3.89
CA GLU A 217 -27.22 16.10 -4.55
C GLU A 217 -25.78 16.46 -4.15
N GLU A 218 -25.40 16.26 -2.89
CA GLU A 218 -24.03 16.50 -2.41
C GLU A 218 -23.07 15.46 -2.98
N ASN A 219 -23.50 14.20 -3.04
CA ASN A 219 -22.75 13.14 -3.70
C ASN A 219 -22.51 13.42 -5.18
N GLN A 220 -23.51 13.91 -5.91
CA GLN A 220 -23.37 14.28 -7.32
C GLN A 220 -22.35 15.41 -7.50
N LYS A 221 -22.40 16.47 -6.68
CA LYS A 221 -21.43 17.58 -6.72
C LYS A 221 -20.01 17.11 -6.44
N ILE A 222 -19.83 16.19 -5.47
CA ILE A 222 -18.52 15.58 -5.18
C ILE A 222 -18.01 14.81 -6.40
N GLN A 223 -18.85 14.00 -7.02
CA GLN A 223 -18.49 13.23 -8.20
C GLN A 223 -18.11 14.13 -9.39
N GLU A 224 -18.86 15.21 -9.62
CA GLU A 224 -18.55 16.18 -10.67
C GLU A 224 -17.20 16.90 -10.43
N ALA A 225 -16.95 17.33 -9.20
CA ALA A 225 -15.68 17.96 -8.83
C ALA A 225 -14.51 16.99 -8.99
N LEU A 226 -14.69 15.73 -8.59
CA LEU A 226 -13.70 14.68 -8.73
C LEU A 226 -13.41 14.38 -10.21
N LYS A 227 -14.46 14.20 -11.02
CA LYS A 227 -14.35 13.97 -12.46
C LYS A 227 -13.57 15.08 -13.15
N LYS A 228 -13.89 16.35 -12.86
CA LYS A 228 -13.17 17.50 -13.39
C LYS A 228 -11.69 17.44 -12.99
N GLN A 229 -11.38 17.15 -11.72
CA GLN A 229 -10.01 17.11 -11.24
C GLN A 229 -9.21 15.95 -11.87
N VAL A 230 -9.84 14.79 -12.11
CA VAL A 230 -9.22 13.66 -12.83
C VAL A 230 -8.85 14.08 -14.25
N ILE A 231 -9.78 14.68 -15.00
CA ILE A 231 -9.57 15.13 -16.40
C ILE A 231 -8.43 16.17 -16.49
N GLU A 232 -8.31 17.04 -15.52
CA GLU A 232 -7.27 18.07 -15.49
C GLU A 232 -5.89 17.57 -15.05
N SER A 233 -5.79 16.37 -14.50
CA SER A 233 -4.56 15.83 -13.92
C SER A 233 -3.67 15.19 -14.99
N ASP A 234 -2.36 15.29 -14.79
CA ASP A 234 -1.33 14.64 -15.60
C ASP A 234 -1.00 13.26 -15.03
N ILE A 235 -1.11 13.12 -13.70
CA ILE A 235 -0.89 11.86 -12.97
C ILE A 235 -2.03 11.67 -11.96
N VAL A 236 -2.61 10.46 -11.92
CA VAL A 236 -3.60 10.05 -10.92
C VAL A 236 -3.12 8.79 -10.22
N LEU A 237 -3.06 8.82 -8.89
CA LEU A 237 -2.72 7.67 -8.05
C LEU A 237 -3.90 7.33 -7.14
N THR A 238 -4.35 6.08 -7.15
CA THR A 238 -5.50 5.67 -6.37
C THR A 238 -5.12 4.68 -5.27
N PHE A 239 -5.61 4.92 -4.05
CA PHE A 239 -5.33 4.14 -2.85
C PHE A 239 -6.58 3.83 -2.05
N ALA A 240 -7.78 4.11 -2.58
CA ALA A 240 -9.03 3.96 -1.84
C ALA A 240 -9.39 2.47 -1.70
N GLN A 241 -9.23 1.93 -0.51
CA GLN A 241 -9.55 0.55 -0.18
C GLN A 241 -10.42 0.48 1.06
N ILE A 242 -11.35 -0.48 1.06
CA ILE A 242 -12.18 -0.81 2.21
C ILE A 242 -11.76 -2.20 2.69
N PRO A 243 -11.25 -2.35 3.94
CA PRO A 243 -10.81 -3.64 4.44
C PRO A 243 -11.89 -4.73 4.32
N GLY A 244 -11.53 -5.86 3.67
CA GLY A 244 -12.43 -7.00 3.50
C GLY A 244 -13.58 -6.79 2.49
N LYS A 245 -13.55 -5.72 1.68
CA LYS A 245 -14.53 -5.45 0.63
C LYS A 245 -13.83 -5.10 -0.68
N LYS A 246 -14.60 -5.20 -1.77
CA LYS A 246 -14.16 -4.70 -3.07
C LYS A 246 -13.89 -3.19 -2.99
N ALA A 247 -12.83 -2.74 -3.66
CA ALA A 247 -12.52 -1.31 -3.76
C ALA A 247 -13.66 -0.54 -4.47
N PRO A 248 -13.96 0.69 -4.05
CA PRO A 248 -14.95 1.51 -4.74
C PRO A 248 -14.41 1.98 -6.10
N VAL A 249 -15.22 1.94 -7.12
CA VAL A 249 -14.91 2.58 -8.41
C VAL A 249 -15.11 4.09 -8.25
N LEU A 250 -14.03 4.85 -8.43
CA LEU A 250 -14.01 6.31 -8.31
C LEU A 250 -13.82 7.01 -9.66
N ILE A 251 -13.25 6.31 -10.64
CA ILE A 251 -12.97 6.82 -11.97
C ILE A 251 -13.68 5.92 -12.98
N GLU A 252 -14.69 6.47 -13.65
CA GLU A 252 -15.40 5.80 -14.70
C GLU A 252 -14.58 5.80 -16.01
N LYS A 253 -14.81 4.83 -16.89
CA LYS A 253 -14.17 4.73 -18.20
C LYS A 253 -14.35 6.00 -19.03
N SER A 254 -15.56 6.57 -19.00
CA SER A 254 -15.87 7.83 -19.68
C SER A 254 -15.01 9.00 -19.20
N THR A 255 -14.56 8.98 -17.94
CA THR A 255 -13.66 10.00 -17.38
C THR A 255 -12.24 9.81 -17.90
N VAL A 256 -11.77 8.56 -17.95
CA VAL A 256 -10.46 8.21 -18.51
C VAL A 256 -10.33 8.65 -19.97
N GLU A 257 -11.37 8.40 -20.78
CA GLU A 257 -11.41 8.77 -22.21
C GLU A 257 -11.33 10.29 -22.46
N ASN A 258 -11.64 11.09 -21.43
CA ASN A 258 -11.56 12.56 -21.49
C ASN A 258 -10.32 13.14 -20.80
N MET A 259 -9.41 12.31 -20.30
CA MET A 259 -8.14 12.78 -19.73
C MET A 259 -7.21 13.30 -20.83
N LYS A 260 -6.19 14.04 -20.42
CA LYS A 260 -5.16 14.52 -21.35
C LYS A 260 -4.41 13.34 -21.98
N GLU A 261 -3.97 13.52 -23.21
CA GLU A 261 -3.06 12.57 -23.84
C GLU A 261 -1.79 12.41 -22.99
N ASN A 262 -1.29 11.18 -22.91
CA ASN A 262 -0.11 10.81 -22.12
C ASN A 262 -0.27 10.97 -20.59
N SER A 263 -1.48 11.21 -20.08
CA SER A 263 -1.71 11.15 -18.63
C SER A 263 -1.50 9.73 -18.10
N VAL A 264 -1.12 9.63 -16.83
CA VAL A 264 -0.78 8.36 -16.18
C VAL A 264 -1.74 8.10 -15.03
N ILE A 265 -2.37 6.92 -15.02
CA ILE A 265 -3.12 6.41 -13.87
C ILE A 265 -2.36 5.20 -13.31
N ILE A 266 -2.12 5.19 -11.99
CA ILE A 266 -1.66 4.00 -11.27
C ILE A 266 -2.70 3.66 -10.22
N ASP A 267 -3.34 2.52 -10.42
CA ASP A 267 -4.37 2.02 -9.51
C ASP A 267 -3.79 1.00 -8.52
N LEU A 268 -3.51 1.46 -7.29
CA LEU A 268 -2.96 0.63 -6.22
C LEU A 268 -4.05 -0.22 -5.52
N ALA A 269 -5.31 -0.04 -5.89
CA ALA A 269 -6.42 -0.85 -5.43
C ALA A 269 -6.77 -2.00 -6.39
N ALA A 270 -6.02 -2.19 -7.48
CA ALA A 270 -6.27 -3.21 -8.52
C ALA A 270 -6.51 -4.61 -7.94
N GLY A 271 -5.68 -5.05 -6.99
CA GLY A 271 -5.82 -6.36 -6.33
C GLY A 271 -7.14 -6.59 -5.57
N THR A 272 -7.90 -5.53 -5.29
CA THR A 272 -9.21 -5.59 -4.62
C THR A 272 -10.36 -5.13 -5.51
N GLY A 273 -10.13 -5.08 -6.83
CA GLY A 273 -11.12 -4.76 -7.85
C GLY A 273 -10.99 -3.38 -8.48
N GLY A 274 -10.00 -2.59 -8.07
CA GLY A 274 -9.64 -1.30 -8.66
C GLY A 274 -10.53 -0.12 -8.29
N ASN A 275 -9.93 1.07 -8.30
CA ASN A 275 -10.65 2.35 -8.18
C ASN A 275 -10.96 2.97 -9.57
N CYS A 276 -10.33 2.47 -10.62
CA CYS A 276 -10.55 2.91 -11.98
C CYS A 276 -11.26 1.81 -12.75
N GLU A 277 -12.33 2.16 -13.47
CA GLU A 277 -13.03 1.23 -14.35
C GLU A 277 -12.10 0.80 -15.49
N GLY A 278 -11.99 -0.51 -15.71
CA GLY A 278 -11.08 -1.09 -16.69
C GLY A 278 -9.67 -1.39 -16.16
N THR A 279 -9.43 -1.27 -14.86
CA THR A 279 -8.21 -1.78 -14.21
C THR A 279 -8.18 -3.30 -14.28
N GLU A 280 -7.09 -3.86 -14.83
CA GLU A 280 -6.83 -5.30 -14.96
C GLU A 280 -5.72 -5.77 -14.01
#